data_d89a958014d141738b8207d51fb6a889
#
_entry.id   d89a958014d141738b8207d51fb6a889
#
_cell.length_a   1.000
_cell.length_b   1.000
_cell.length_c   1.000
_cell.angle_alpha   90.00
_cell.angle_beta   90.00
_cell.angle_gamma   90.00
#
_symmetry.space_group_name_H-M   'P 1'
#
loop_
_entity.id
_entity.type
_entity.pdbx_description
1 polymer ?
#
loop_
_entity_poly.entity_id
_entity_poly.type
_entity_poly.pdbx_seq_one_letter_code
_entity_poly.pdbx_strand_id
1 'polypeptide(L)'
;ISKVDFPFIGFLGQFHYGLFIILILCPLIWLFINKTLPGFQIKIFGSSTRASEFAGFNKNKITFYVLLVSGGLSGVAGVVEVSANMGRLQPEVSFGYGFTAIIVAFLGRLNPYGVVIAGIIIATAKLGADNAQMVLGIPKVVTGIFEGMLLFFLLAGETIQKYKISIRKDN
;
A
#
# COMPACT_ATOMS: atom_id res chain seq x y z
N ILE A 1 25.50 7.21 15.96
CA ILE A 1 24.41 7.76 15.14
C ILE A 1 23.31 8.14 16.11
N SER A 2 22.96 9.43 16.19
CA SER A 2 21.93 9.93 17.09
C SER A 2 20.60 9.27 16.71
N LYS A 3 19.88 8.73 17.71
CA LYS A 3 18.50 8.28 17.54
C LYS A 3 17.67 9.47 17.09
N VAL A 4 16.94 9.33 16.01
CA VAL A 4 15.94 10.31 15.63
C VAL A 4 14.67 9.95 16.41
N ASP A 5 14.49 10.57 17.57
CA ASP A 5 13.33 10.34 18.41
C ASP A 5 12.20 11.24 17.91
N PHE A 6 11.12 10.62 17.39
CA PHE A 6 9.86 11.34 17.25
C PHE A 6 9.23 11.48 18.63
N PRO A 7 8.85 12.69 19.05
CA PRO A 7 8.19 12.86 20.34
C PRO A 7 6.85 12.12 20.35
N PHE A 8 6.67 11.27 21.35
CA PHE A 8 5.41 10.57 21.61
C PHE A 8 4.36 11.58 22.08
N ILE A 9 3.14 11.43 21.58
CA ILE A 9 2.02 12.22 22.09
C ILE A 9 1.58 11.56 23.38
N GLY A 10 1.96 12.13 24.51
CA GLY A 10 1.82 11.53 25.84
C GLY A 10 0.41 11.10 26.26
N PHE A 11 -0.64 11.65 25.62
CA PHE A 11 -2.04 11.29 25.90
C PHE A 11 -2.52 10.03 25.14
N LEU A 12 -1.92 9.69 24.00
CA LEU A 12 -2.34 8.60 23.11
C LEU A 12 -1.41 7.37 23.16
N GLY A 13 -0.55 7.26 24.16
CA GLY A 13 0.36 6.14 24.33
C GLY A 13 1.47 6.07 23.28
N GLN A 14 1.57 4.99 22.54
CA GLN A 14 2.64 4.76 21.57
C GLN A 14 2.35 5.30 20.16
N PHE A 15 1.42 6.23 19.98
CA PHE A 15 1.15 6.83 18.68
C PHE A 15 2.23 7.84 18.31
N HIS A 16 2.80 7.68 17.11
CA HIS A 16 3.84 8.53 16.56
C HIS A 16 3.25 9.60 15.64
N TYR A 17 3.96 10.69 15.40
CA TYR A 17 3.60 11.69 14.38
C TYR A 17 3.34 11.10 12.98
N GLY A 18 3.88 9.92 12.68
CA GLY A 18 3.60 9.18 11.45
C GLY A 18 2.10 8.96 11.17
N LEU A 19 1.27 8.79 12.22
CA LEU A 19 -0.17 8.66 12.07
C LEU A 19 -0.82 9.95 11.54
N PHE A 20 -0.36 11.11 11.99
CA PHE A 20 -0.84 12.40 11.46
C PHE A 20 -0.44 12.60 10.01
N ILE A 21 0.77 12.16 9.63
CA ILE A 21 1.23 12.22 8.24
C ILE A 21 0.29 11.41 7.34
N ILE A 22 -0.10 10.20 7.76
CA ILE A 22 -1.04 9.34 7.00
C ILE A 22 -2.42 10.00 6.91
N LEU A 23 -2.93 10.56 8.02
CA LEU A 23 -4.22 11.24 8.06
C LEU A 23 -4.29 12.46 7.13
N ILE A 24 -3.18 13.16 6.94
CA ILE A 24 -3.08 14.29 6.01
C ILE A 24 -2.87 13.80 4.58
N LEU A 25 -2.01 12.79 4.37
CA LEU A 25 -1.70 12.28 3.03
C LEU A 25 -2.89 11.60 2.37
N CYS A 26 -3.72 10.88 3.12
CA CYS A 26 -4.87 10.16 2.58
C CYS A 26 -5.86 11.09 1.84
N PRO A 27 -6.41 12.16 2.46
CA PRO A 27 -7.30 13.10 1.76
C PRO A 27 -6.58 13.88 0.67
N LEU A 28 -5.27 14.17 0.83
CA LEU A 28 -4.49 14.87 -0.18
C LEU A 28 -4.33 14.03 -1.44
N ILE A 29 -4.02 12.74 -1.31
CA ILE A 29 -3.93 11.80 -2.44
C ILE A 29 -5.31 11.62 -3.08
N TRP A 30 -6.36 11.48 -2.27
CA TRP A 30 -7.73 11.39 -2.78
C TRP A 30 -8.11 12.63 -3.61
N LEU A 31 -7.80 13.81 -3.11
CA LEU A 31 -8.05 15.09 -3.80
C LEU A 31 -7.22 15.19 -5.08
N PHE A 32 -5.94 14.80 -5.02
CA PHE A 32 -5.06 14.76 -6.19
C PHE A 32 -5.63 13.86 -7.29
N ILE A 33 -6.03 12.62 -6.97
CA ILE A 33 -6.54 11.66 -7.96
C ILE A 33 -7.91 12.07 -8.50
N ASN A 34 -8.79 12.64 -7.65
CA ASN A 34 -10.19 12.87 -8.03
C ASN A 34 -10.50 14.29 -8.49
N LYS A 35 -9.68 15.28 -8.12
CA LYS A 35 -9.98 16.69 -8.33
C LYS A 35 -8.94 17.42 -9.18
N THR A 36 -7.86 16.78 -9.62
CA THR A 36 -6.84 17.43 -10.44
C THR A 36 -6.80 16.87 -11.87
N LEU A 37 -6.31 17.69 -12.81
CA LEU A 37 -6.10 17.27 -14.20
C LEU A 37 -5.12 16.09 -14.33
N PRO A 38 -3.97 16.07 -13.63
CA PRO A 38 -3.09 14.91 -13.66
C PRO A 38 -3.76 13.62 -13.15
N GLY A 39 -4.56 13.72 -12.09
CA GLY A 39 -5.32 12.57 -11.57
C GLY A 39 -6.33 12.02 -12.59
N PHE A 40 -7.02 12.91 -13.31
CA PHE A 40 -7.90 12.52 -14.40
C PHE A 40 -7.16 11.81 -15.53
N GLN A 41 -6.00 12.36 -15.97
CA GLN A 41 -5.16 11.74 -16.98
C GLN A 41 -4.69 10.34 -16.57
N ILE A 42 -4.27 10.18 -15.29
CA ILE A 42 -3.86 8.89 -14.73
C ILE A 42 -5.01 7.88 -14.78
N LYS A 43 -6.23 8.28 -14.42
CA LYS A 43 -7.41 7.42 -14.47
C LYS A 43 -7.74 6.94 -15.88
N ILE A 44 -7.75 7.84 -16.87
CA ILE A 44 -8.01 7.48 -18.27
C ILE A 44 -6.92 6.55 -18.78
N PHE A 45 -5.65 6.86 -18.51
CA PHE A 45 -4.53 6.02 -18.92
C PHE A 45 -4.61 4.62 -18.32
N GLY A 46 -4.99 4.49 -17.04
CA GLY A 46 -5.18 3.21 -16.37
C GLY A 46 -6.38 2.41 -16.86
N SER A 47 -7.45 3.07 -17.34
CA SER A 47 -8.63 2.39 -17.87
C SER A 47 -8.47 1.97 -19.32
N SER A 48 -7.85 2.80 -20.17
CA SER A 48 -7.60 2.53 -21.57
C SER A 48 -6.45 3.37 -22.11
N THR A 49 -5.33 2.72 -22.40
CA THR A 49 -4.16 3.36 -23.01
C THR A 49 -4.52 3.98 -24.35
N ARG A 50 -5.34 3.29 -25.16
CA ARG A 50 -5.81 3.82 -26.47
C ARG A 50 -6.61 5.10 -26.32
N ALA A 51 -7.57 5.14 -25.39
CA ALA A 51 -8.36 6.34 -25.14
C ALA A 51 -7.48 7.52 -24.70
N SER A 52 -6.45 7.27 -23.91
CA SER A 52 -5.47 8.28 -23.48
C SER A 52 -4.67 8.85 -24.67
N GLU A 53 -4.25 7.99 -25.60
CA GLU A 53 -3.54 8.41 -26.83
C GLU A 53 -4.42 9.24 -27.74
N PHE A 54 -5.69 8.85 -27.96
CA PHE A 54 -6.65 9.63 -28.73
C PHE A 54 -6.95 10.99 -28.11
N ALA A 55 -6.93 11.08 -26.77
CA ALA A 55 -7.09 12.35 -26.06
C ALA A 55 -5.82 13.25 -26.11
N GLY A 56 -4.75 12.81 -26.79
CA GLY A 56 -3.50 13.55 -26.93
C GLY A 56 -2.62 13.56 -25.67
N PHE A 57 -2.87 12.67 -24.71
CA PHE A 57 -2.09 12.62 -23.48
C PHE A 57 -0.75 11.92 -23.71
N ASN A 58 0.32 12.52 -23.21
CA ASN A 58 1.65 11.97 -23.37
C ASN A 58 1.91 10.86 -22.32
N LYS A 59 1.93 9.62 -22.80
CA LYS A 59 2.19 8.43 -22.00
C LYS A 59 3.43 8.54 -21.11
N ASN A 60 4.54 9.00 -21.65
CA ASN A 60 5.81 9.08 -20.92
C ASN A 60 5.72 10.07 -19.74
N LYS A 61 5.04 11.20 -19.94
CA LYS A 61 4.82 12.19 -18.87
C LYS A 61 3.95 11.62 -17.76
N ILE A 62 2.84 10.96 -18.11
CA ILE A 62 1.94 10.35 -17.12
C ILE A 62 2.69 9.29 -16.31
N THR A 63 3.41 8.39 -16.98
CA THR A 63 4.20 7.35 -16.31
C THR A 63 5.25 7.96 -15.37
N PHE A 64 5.96 9.01 -15.83
CA PHE A 64 6.95 9.69 -15.01
C PHE A 64 6.33 10.31 -13.74
N TYR A 65 5.20 11.00 -13.86
CA TYR A 65 4.50 11.58 -12.70
C TYR A 65 4.01 10.52 -11.72
N VAL A 66 3.46 9.41 -12.21
CA VAL A 66 3.01 8.30 -11.35
C VAL A 66 4.17 7.71 -10.58
N LEU A 67 5.29 7.44 -11.25
CA LEU A 67 6.49 6.89 -10.61
C LEU A 67 7.09 7.87 -9.60
N LEU A 68 7.11 9.17 -9.91
CA LEU A 68 7.63 10.20 -9.02
C LEU A 68 6.78 10.30 -7.74
N VAL A 69 5.45 10.33 -7.88
CA VAL A 69 4.53 10.38 -6.72
C VAL A 69 4.63 9.09 -5.90
N SER A 70 4.64 7.93 -6.55
CA SER A 70 4.77 6.64 -5.87
C SER A 70 6.11 6.51 -5.14
N GLY A 71 7.21 6.88 -5.81
CA GLY A 71 8.54 6.88 -5.20
C GLY A 71 8.66 7.85 -4.02
N GLY A 72 8.08 9.06 -4.17
CA GLY A 72 8.03 10.04 -3.08
C GLY A 72 7.27 9.53 -1.86
N LEU A 73 6.10 8.92 -2.06
CA LEU A 73 5.30 8.33 -0.97
C LEU A 73 6.02 7.16 -0.29
N SER A 74 6.68 6.30 -1.06
CA SER A 74 7.45 5.20 -0.48
C SER A 74 8.67 5.70 0.30
N GLY A 75 9.31 6.79 -0.16
CA GLY A 75 10.37 7.46 0.58
C GLY A 75 9.88 8.03 1.92
N VAL A 76 8.74 8.70 1.93
CA VAL A 76 8.12 9.19 3.19
C VAL A 76 7.81 8.03 4.13
N ALA A 77 7.25 6.92 3.62
CA ALA A 77 6.98 5.73 4.43
C ALA A 77 8.26 5.15 5.04
N GLY A 78 9.35 5.07 4.26
CA GLY A 78 10.65 4.62 4.76
C GLY A 78 11.24 5.52 5.85
N VAL A 79 11.12 6.85 5.68
CA VAL A 79 11.57 7.81 6.72
C VAL A 79 10.76 7.65 8.00
N VAL A 80 9.44 7.52 7.90
CA VAL A 80 8.55 7.29 9.06
C VAL A 80 8.93 5.99 9.77
N GLU A 81 9.12 4.89 9.02
CA GLU A 81 9.48 3.59 9.59
C GLU A 81 10.81 3.63 10.34
N VAL A 82 11.85 4.19 9.71
CA VAL A 82 13.18 4.30 10.33
C VAL A 82 13.14 5.19 11.57
N SER A 83 12.43 6.30 11.49
CA SER A 83 12.40 7.29 12.58
C SER A 83 11.52 6.83 13.74
N ALA A 84 10.39 6.17 13.47
CA ALA A 84 9.41 5.79 14.49
C ALA A 84 9.75 4.45 15.15
N ASN A 85 10.11 3.43 14.35
CA ASN A 85 10.25 2.06 14.87
C ASN A 85 11.70 1.66 15.11
N MET A 86 12.62 2.02 14.21
CA MET A 86 13.99 1.51 14.26
C MET A 86 14.94 2.40 15.02
N GLY A 87 14.74 3.72 14.99
CA GLY A 87 15.63 4.71 15.60
C GLY A 87 17.07 4.71 15.03
N ARG A 88 17.36 3.86 14.05
CA ARG A 88 18.64 3.74 13.35
C ARG A 88 18.46 3.09 11.98
N LEU A 89 19.31 3.47 11.03
CA LEU A 89 19.36 2.81 9.72
C LEU A 89 19.96 1.41 9.87
N GLN A 90 19.22 0.40 9.43
CA GLN A 90 19.66 -0.99 9.35
C GLN A 90 19.60 -1.45 7.88
N PRO A 91 20.43 -2.43 7.46
CA PRO A 91 20.39 -2.93 6.08
C PRO A 91 19.02 -3.53 5.69
N GLU A 92 18.28 -4.02 6.66
CA GLU A 92 17.00 -4.71 6.47
C GLU A 92 15.80 -3.82 6.86
N VAL A 93 15.73 -2.59 6.33
CA VAL A 93 14.61 -1.66 6.60
C VAL A 93 13.28 -2.17 6.03
N SER A 94 13.32 -2.97 4.98
CA SER A 94 12.13 -3.36 4.22
C SER A 94 11.73 -4.83 4.41
N PHE A 95 11.38 -5.26 5.58
CA PHE A 95 10.92 -6.64 5.93
C PHE A 95 9.74 -7.17 5.08
N GLY A 96 9.78 -7.05 3.75
CA GLY A 96 8.71 -7.50 2.86
C GLY A 96 7.52 -6.54 2.79
N TYR A 97 7.62 -5.32 3.33
CA TYR A 97 6.53 -4.33 3.31
C TYR A 97 6.01 -4.01 1.91
N GLY A 98 6.86 -4.14 0.87
CA GLY A 98 6.42 -4.00 -0.51
C GLY A 98 5.36 -5.01 -0.91
N PHE A 99 5.53 -6.28 -0.55
CA PHE A 99 4.52 -7.32 -0.80
C PHE A 99 3.24 -7.09 0.01
N THR A 100 3.38 -6.75 1.29
CA THR A 100 2.24 -6.40 2.14
C THR A 100 1.49 -5.18 1.61
N ALA A 101 2.18 -4.18 1.06
CA ALA A 101 1.56 -3.00 0.46
C ALA A 101 0.70 -3.36 -0.76
N ILE A 102 1.10 -4.36 -1.56
CA ILE A 102 0.27 -4.87 -2.66
C ILE A 102 -1.02 -5.46 -2.11
N ILE A 103 -0.95 -6.30 -1.07
CA ILE A 103 -2.12 -6.89 -0.43
C ILE A 103 -3.07 -5.79 0.07
N VAL A 104 -2.53 -4.80 0.78
CA VAL A 104 -3.29 -3.67 1.32
C VAL A 104 -3.94 -2.86 0.20
N ALA A 105 -3.24 -2.60 -0.91
CA ALA A 105 -3.76 -1.85 -2.04
C ALA A 105 -4.96 -2.56 -2.69
N PHE A 106 -4.86 -3.87 -2.94
CA PHE A 106 -5.96 -4.64 -3.52
C PHE A 106 -7.12 -4.81 -2.53
N LEU A 107 -6.85 -5.11 -1.26
CA LEU A 107 -7.86 -5.20 -0.22
C LEU A 107 -8.62 -3.87 -0.05
N GLY A 108 -7.91 -2.74 -0.17
CA GLY A 108 -8.47 -1.39 -0.14
C GLY A 108 -9.14 -0.96 -1.46
N ARG A 109 -9.24 -1.87 -2.46
CA ARG A 109 -9.85 -1.62 -3.78
C ARG A 109 -9.25 -0.41 -4.50
N LEU A 110 -7.96 -0.17 -4.33
CA LEU A 110 -7.22 0.95 -4.92
C LEU A 110 -7.82 2.34 -4.58
N ASN A 111 -8.57 2.43 -3.48
CA ASN A 111 -9.14 3.68 -2.98
C ASN A 111 -8.31 4.16 -1.78
N PRO A 112 -7.87 5.43 -1.72
CA PRO A 112 -7.05 5.93 -0.61
C PRO A 112 -7.64 5.67 0.79
N TYR A 113 -8.92 5.86 0.98
CA TYR A 113 -9.59 5.58 2.25
C TYR A 113 -9.67 4.07 2.54
N GLY A 114 -9.97 3.27 1.51
CA GLY A 114 -9.97 1.81 1.60
C GLY A 114 -8.60 1.24 1.98
N VAL A 115 -7.53 1.81 1.43
CA VAL A 115 -6.14 1.43 1.73
C VAL A 115 -5.80 1.69 3.20
N VAL A 116 -6.27 2.79 3.80
CA VAL A 116 -6.05 3.06 5.23
C VAL A 116 -6.74 2.01 6.10
N ILE A 117 -7.99 1.68 5.82
CA ILE A 117 -8.74 0.65 6.56
C ILE A 117 -8.09 -0.72 6.39
N ALA A 118 -7.75 -1.09 5.15
CA ALA A 118 -7.07 -2.35 4.85
C ALA A 118 -5.70 -2.43 5.55
N GLY A 119 -4.97 -1.31 5.60
CA GLY A 119 -3.69 -1.19 6.30
C GLY A 119 -3.83 -1.47 7.80
N ILE A 120 -4.85 -0.93 8.45
CA ILE A 120 -5.13 -1.19 9.87
C ILE A 120 -5.43 -2.68 10.10
N ILE A 121 -6.25 -3.30 9.25
CA ILE A 121 -6.59 -4.73 9.34
C ILE A 121 -5.34 -5.59 9.21
N ILE A 122 -4.51 -5.34 8.20
CA ILE A 122 -3.29 -6.12 7.98
C ILE A 122 -2.25 -5.85 9.09
N ALA A 123 -2.13 -4.61 9.58
CA ALA A 123 -1.24 -4.29 10.68
C ALA A 123 -1.63 -5.04 11.97
N THR A 124 -2.92 -5.08 12.31
CA THR A 124 -3.40 -5.84 13.47
C THR A 124 -3.18 -7.34 13.32
N ALA A 125 -3.38 -7.89 12.11
CA ALA A 125 -3.09 -9.29 11.82
C ALA A 125 -1.58 -9.61 11.97
N LYS A 126 -0.69 -8.73 11.49
CA LYS A 126 0.76 -8.87 11.65
C LYS A 126 1.18 -8.83 13.12
N LEU A 127 0.70 -7.86 13.87
CA LEU A 127 0.97 -7.78 15.31
C LEU A 127 0.51 -9.02 16.06
N GLY A 128 -0.66 -9.57 15.69
CA GLY A 128 -1.15 -10.82 16.23
C GLY A 128 -0.23 -12.00 15.89
N ALA A 129 0.26 -12.09 14.66
CA ALA A 129 1.18 -13.12 14.21
C ALA A 129 2.54 -13.02 14.92
N ASP A 130 3.08 -11.81 15.09
CA ASP A 130 4.34 -11.59 15.80
C ASP A 130 4.22 -11.99 17.30
N ASN A 131 3.10 -11.66 17.94
CA ASN A 131 2.83 -12.13 19.31
C ASN A 131 2.69 -13.64 19.38
N ALA A 132 2.01 -14.28 18.43
CA ALA A 132 1.91 -15.73 18.37
C ALA A 132 3.28 -16.42 18.20
N GLN A 133 4.18 -15.81 17.41
CA GLN A 133 5.57 -16.30 17.29
C GLN A 133 6.30 -16.26 18.62
N MET A 134 6.18 -15.17 19.38
CA MET A 134 6.86 -15.01 20.68
C MET A 134 6.33 -15.99 21.74
N VAL A 135 5.00 -16.20 21.78
CA VAL A 135 4.35 -17.01 22.81
C VAL A 135 4.36 -18.50 22.46
N LEU A 136 4.11 -18.85 21.20
CA LEU A 136 3.95 -20.23 20.75
C LEU A 136 5.20 -20.81 20.07
N GLY A 137 6.24 -19.99 19.86
CA GLY A 137 7.46 -20.42 19.18
C GLY A 137 7.27 -20.76 17.70
N ILE A 138 6.23 -20.23 17.05
CA ILE A 138 5.92 -20.51 15.64
C ILE A 138 6.99 -19.86 14.75
N PRO A 139 7.54 -20.57 13.74
CA PRO A 139 8.52 -19.99 12.84
C PRO A 139 7.95 -18.80 12.04
N LYS A 140 8.73 -17.74 11.86
CA LYS A 140 8.34 -16.52 11.11
C LYS A 140 7.87 -16.80 9.67
N VAL A 141 8.32 -17.92 9.10
CA VAL A 141 7.91 -18.36 7.75
C VAL A 141 6.40 -18.57 7.62
N VAL A 142 5.72 -18.96 8.71
CA VAL A 142 4.27 -19.20 8.71
C VAL A 142 3.50 -17.92 8.39
N THR A 143 3.93 -16.78 8.93
CA THR A 143 3.32 -15.46 8.61
C THR A 143 3.49 -15.13 7.13
N GLY A 144 4.67 -15.40 6.55
CA GLY A 144 4.93 -15.19 5.12
C GLY A 144 4.05 -16.06 4.22
N ILE A 145 3.83 -17.32 4.60
CA ILE A 145 2.91 -18.23 3.88
C ILE A 145 1.48 -17.68 3.93
N PHE A 146 1.03 -17.22 5.09
CA PHE A 146 -0.30 -16.63 5.24
C PHE A 146 -0.48 -15.39 4.36
N GLU A 147 0.50 -14.48 4.34
CA GLU A 147 0.49 -13.31 3.46
C GLU A 147 0.45 -13.70 1.98
N GLY A 148 1.25 -14.68 1.57
CA GLY A 148 1.27 -15.19 0.20
C GLY A 148 -0.07 -15.80 -0.21
N MET A 149 -0.69 -16.60 0.64
CA MET A 149 -2.03 -17.15 0.41
C MET A 149 -3.08 -16.06 0.31
N LEU A 150 -3.05 -15.08 1.20
CA LEU A 150 -3.98 -13.95 1.21
C LEU A 150 -3.88 -13.15 -0.10
N LEU A 151 -2.67 -12.86 -0.57
CA LEU A 151 -2.44 -12.20 -1.86
C LEU A 151 -3.00 -13.04 -3.02
N PHE A 152 -2.72 -14.34 -3.02
CA PHE A 152 -3.21 -15.24 -4.07
C PHE A 152 -4.74 -15.23 -4.15
N PHE A 153 -5.44 -15.39 -3.02
CA PHE A 153 -6.90 -15.39 -2.98
C PHE A 153 -7.51 -14.04 -3.35
N LEU A 154 -6.88 -12.92 -2.95
CA LEU A 154 -7.33 -11.60 -3.35
C LEU A 154 -7.23 -11.39 -4.87
N LEU A 155 -6.10 -11.73 -5.48
CA LEU A 155 -5.90 -11.59 -6.92
C LEU A 155 -6.80 -12.55 -7.71
N ALA A 156 -6.99 -13.78 -7.23
CA ALA A 156 -7.91 -14.73 -7.83
C ALA A 156 -9.36 -14.21 -7.79
N GLY A 157 -9.79 -13.69 -6.64
CA GLY A 157 -11.12 -13.11 -6.46
C GLY A 157 -11.36 -11.90 -7.37
N GLU A 158 -10.39 -10.99 -7.49
CA GLU A 158 -10.48 -9.84 -8.39
C GLU A 158 -10.54 -10.26 -9.86
N THR A 159 -9.74 -11.26 -10.24
CA THR A 159 -9.74 -11.80 -11.59
C THR A 159 -11.10 -12.41 -11.96
N ILE A 160 -11.70 -13.20 -11.06
CA ILE A 160 -13.02 -13.81 -11.28
C ILE A 160 -14.12 -12.75 -11.40
N GLN A 161 -14.04 -11.67 -10.59
CA GLN A 161 -15.00 -10.57 -10.68
C GLN A 161 -14.89 -9.77 -11.98
N LYS A 162 -13.67 -9.61 -12.50
CA LYS A 162 -13.39 -8.79 -13.69
C LYS A 162 -13.63 -9.54 -15.00
N TYR A 163 -13.45 -10.84 -15.02
CA TYR A 163 -13.59 -11.67 -16.20
C TYR A 163 -14.77 -12.64 -16.04
N LYS A 164 -15.74 -12.57 -16.98
CA LYS A 164 -16.78 -13.60 -17.11
C LYS A 164 -16.14 -14.86 -17.73
N ILE A 165 -16.11 -15.94 -16.97
CA ILE A 165 -15.67 -17.24 -17.47
C ILE A 165 -16.77 -17.74 -18.42
N SER A 166 -16.52 -17.68 -19.74
CA SER A 166 -17.38 -18.30 -20.74
C SER A 166 -16.77 -19.65 -21.15
N ILE A 167 -17.38 -20.72 -20.70
CA ILE A 167 -17.04 -22.07 -21.18
C ILE A 167 -17.69 -22.22 -22.55
N ARG A 168 -16.90 -22.07 -23.62
CA ARG A 168 -17.36 -22.39 -24.97
C ARG A 168 -17.49 -23.91 -25.06
N LYS A 169 -18.72 -24.39 -25.12
CA LYS A 169 -19.01 -25.78 -25.43
C LYS A 169 -18.89 -25.91 -26.94
N ASP A 170 -17.75 -26.40 -27.42
CA ASP A 170 -17.60 -26.79 -28.81
C ASP A 170 -18.48 -28.06 -29.01
N ASN A 171 -19.57 -27.90 -29.81
CA ASN A 171 -20.36 -29.00 -30.33
C ASN A 171 -19.75 -29.48 -31.64
#